data_6e82565a7869444744cc6063b4e35a9e
#
_entry.id   6e82565a7869444744cc6063b4e35a9e
#
_cell.length_a   1.000
_cell.length_b   1.000
_cell.length_c   1.000
_cell.angle_alpha   90.00
_cell.angle_beta   90.00
_cell.angle_gamma   90.00
#
_symmetry.space_group_name_H-M   'P 1'
#
loop_
_entity.id
_entity.type
_entity.pdbx_description
1 polymer ?
#
loop_
_entity_poly.entity_id
_entity_poly.type
_entity_poly.pdbx_seq_one_letter_code
_entity_poly.pdbx_strand_id
1 'polypeptide(L)'
;MRSRLAGVGSPTGLLDTLETERLTVRRRRADEAAIYRQLWTERDPRVPPHRQIDPDGRPTVEDIAAEIRTEREQPGPGILAVARKDTADVIGYCGLMFNGNGAPNEPELAYELLRAAHGCGYATEASLAVVTWVSEAGYARLWATVRDWNVASRRVLEELGFRETGAVARDPIYGNNLLTVREF
;
A
#
# COMPACT_ATOMS: atom_id res chain seq x y z
N MET A 1 7.13 4.92 44.16
CA MET A 1 7.21 3.91 43.10
C MET A 1 6.86 4.59 41.78
N ARG A 2 7.88 5.04 41.02
CA ARG A 2 7.70 5.84 39.77
C ARG A 2 7.64 4.86 38.60
N SER A 3 6.46 4.73 38.00
CA SER A 3 6.27 3.99 36.74
C SER A 3 7.04 4.71 35.60
N ARG A 4 8.03 4.03 35.07
CA ARG A 4 8.70 4.45 33.82
C ARG A 4 7.76 4.13 32.67
N LEU A 5 7.18 5.16 32.09
CA LEU A 5 6.64 5.07 30.73
C LEU A 5 7.83 4.81 29.81
N ALA A 6 7.94 3.58 29.33
CA ALA A 6 8.84 3.25 28.24
C ALA A 6 8.40 4.04 27.02
N GLY A 7 9.24 4.99 26.57
CA GLY A 7 9.04 5.66 25.30
C GLY A 7 9.11 4.62 24.20
N VAL A 8 8.02 4.45 23.49
CA VAL A 8 7.97 3.71 22.22
C VAL A 8 8.80 4.52 21.23
N GLY A 9 10.06 4.11 21.04
CA GLY A 9 10.92 4.69 20.01
C GLY A 9 10.26 4.47 18.66
N SER A 10 10.20 5.50 17.83
CA SER A 10 9.80 5.36 16.43
C SER A 10 10.69 4.31 15.78
N PRO A 11 10.13 3.34 15.03
CA PRO A 11 10.92 2.33 14.35
C PRO A 11 11.83 3.02 13.32
N THR A 12 13.13 2.83 13.47
CA THR A 12 14.19 3.52 12.68
C THR A 12 14.68 2.68 11.50
N GLY A 13 13.88 1.74 11.01
CA GLY A 13 14.25 0.91 9.86
C GLY A 13 13.84 1.55 8.53
N LEU A 14 14.77 1.66 7.58
CA LEU A 14 14.42 1.96 6.19
C LEU A 14 13.80 0.70 5.56
N LEU A 15 12.60 0.84 5.03
CA LEU A 15 11.97 -0.19 4.21
C LEU A 15 12.46 0.01 2.75
N ASP A 16 13.61 -0.58 2.44
CA ASP A 16 14.24 -0.37 1.12
C ASP A 16 13.98 -1.52 0.14
N THR A 17 14.15 -2.76 0.62
CA THR A 17 13.96 -3.95 -0.22
C THR A 17 13.53 -5.13 0.64
N LEU A 18 12.51 -5.83 0.17
CA LEU A 18 12.05 -7.11 0.73
C LEU A 18 12.10 -8.16 -0.36
N GLU A 19 12.56 -9.34 -0.01
CA GLU A 19 12.63 -10.49 -0.90
C GLU A 19 11.61 -11.54 -0.49
N THR A 20 10.87 -12.06 -1.47
CA THR A 20 9.95 -13.18 -1.29
C THR A 20 10.37 -14.36 -2.19
N GLU A 21 9.55 -15.38 -2.29
CA GLU A 21 9.82 -16.50 -3.20
C GLU A 21 9.85 -16.04 -4.67
N ARG A 22 8.85 -15.25 -5.09
CA ARG A 22 8.64 -14.87 -6.50
C ARG A 22 8.87 -13.38 -6.78
N LEU A 23 8.97 -12.54 -5.74
CA LEU A 23 8.96 -11.09 -5.88
C LEU A 23 10.18 -10.45 -5.21
N THR A 24 10.61 -9.34 -5.80
CA THR A 24 11.42 -8.31 -5.16
C THR A 24 10.55 -7.07 -4.95
N VAL A 25 10.35 -6.69 -3.68
CA VAL A 25 9.58 -5.49 -3.31
C VAL A 25 10.59 -4.43 -2.89
N ARG A 26 10.78 -3.40 -3.70
CA ARG A 26 11.88 -2.42 -3.58
C ARG A 26 11.43 -1.00 -3.81
N ARG A 27 12.26 -0.01 -3.50
CA ARG A 27 11.95 1.40 -3.79
C ARG A 27 11.60 1.60 -5.26
N ARG A 28 10.57 2.40 -5.51
CA ARG A 28 10.13 2.80 -6.85
C ARG A 28 11.22 3.60 -7.56
N ARG A 29 11.25 3.52 -8.89
CA ARG A 29 12.13 4.30 -9.74
C ARG A 29 11.31 5.21 -10.64
N ALA A 30 11.81 6.42 -10.90
CA ALA A 30 11.10 7.39 -11.72
C ALA A 30 10.95 6.95 -13.19
N ASP A 31 11.87 6.13 -13.71
CA ASP A 31 11.82 5.54 -15.05
C ASP A 31 10.73 4.44 -15.18
N GLU A 32 10.17 3.99 -14.07
CA GLU A 32 9.06 3.03 -14.02
C GLU A 32 7.67 3.72 -13.99
N ALA A 33 7.61 5.05 -14.03
CA ALA A 33 6.38 5.82 -13.87
C ALA A 33 5.26 5.46 -14.87
N ALA A 34 5.63 4.99 -16.06
CA ALA A 34 4.67 4.53 -17.07
C ALA A 34 3.83 3.34 -16.58
N ILE A 35 4.42 2.44 -15.77
CA ILE A 35 3.73 1.28 -15.19
C ILE A 35 2.70 1.75 -14.16
N TYR A 36 3.06 2.69 -13.30
CA TYR A 36 2.12 3.26 -12.33
C TYR A 36 1.02 4.07 -13.02
N ARG A 37 1.33 4.75 -14.14
CA ARG A 37 0.31 5.40 -14.97
C ARG A 37 -0.66 4.39 -15.58
N GLN A 38 -0.19 3.21 -15.97
CA GLN A 38 -1.04 2.12 -16.45
C GLN A 38 -1.99 1.64 -15.34
N LEU A 39 -1.55 1.51 -14.08
CA LEU A 39 -2.44 1.18 -12.96
C LEU A 39 -3.63 2.14 -12.89
N TRP A 40 -3.40 3.46 -13.04
CA TRP A 40 -4.48 4.45 -13.07
C TRP A 40 -5.49 4.19 -14.20
N THR A 41 -5.05 3.75 -15.37
CA THR A 41 -5.94 3.43 -16.49
C THR A 41 -6.74 2.14 -16.26
N GLU A 42 -6.20 1.22 -15.47
CA GLU A 42 -6.80 -0.08 -15.19
C GLU A 42 -7.74 -0.07 -13.97
N ARG A 43 -7.80 1.04 -13.22
CA ARG A 43 -8.69 1.15 -12.05
C ARG A 43 -10.15 0.90 -12.42
N ASP A 44 -10.88 0.35 -11.45
CA ASP A 44 -12.32 0.17 -11.58
C ASP A 44 -13.00 1.55 -11.71
N PRO A 45 -13.92 1.74 -12.66
CA PRO A 45 -14.62 3.01 -12.84
C PRO A 45 -15.44 3.47 -11.63
N ARG A 46 -15.70 2.58 -10.68
CA ARG A 46 -16.37 2.90 -9.41
C ARG A 46 -15.47 3.61 -8.39
N VAL A 47 -14.16 3.78 -8.65
CA VAL A 47 -13.31 4.57 -7.77
C VAL A 47 -13.68 6.06 -7.86
N PRO A 48 -13.52 6.85 -6.78
CA PRO A 48 -13.87 8.27 -6.81
C PRO A 48 -12.95 9.07 -7.75
N PRO A 49 -13.38 10.28 -8.19
CA PRO A 49 -12.69 11.08 -9.20
C PRO A 49 -11.21 11.35 -8.91
N HIS A 50 -10.85 11.59 -7.65
CA HIS A 50 -9.46 11.81 -7.25
C HIS A 50 -8.55 10.57 -7.41
N ARG A 51 -9.14 9.42 -7.71
CA ARG A 51 -8.44 8.17 -8.03
C ARG A 51 -8.59 7.77 -9.50
N GLN A 52 -9.16 8.62 -10.32
CA GLN A 52 -9.27 8.44 -11.78
C GLN A 52 -8.32 9.40 -12.49
N ILE A 53 -8.08 9.13 -13.75
CA ILE A 53 -7.43 10.09 -14.63
C ILE A 53 -8.44 11.19 -14.90
N ASP A 54 -8.05 12.43 -14.66
CA ASP A 54 -8.91 13.58 -14.89
C ASP A 54 -9.08 13.89 -16.40
N PRO A 55 -9.98 14.82 -16.77
CA PRO A 55 -10.19 15.23 -18.17
C PRO A 55 -8.93 15.80 -18.85
N ASP A 56 -7.98 16.34 -18.09
CA ASP A 56 -6.71 16.87 -18.58
C ASP A 56 -5.63 15.77 -18.72
N GLY A 57 -5.99 14.51 -18.46
CA GLY A 57 -5.12 13.36 -18.58
C GLY A 57 -4.18 13.12 -17.38
N ARG A 58 -4.45 13.77 -16.24
CA ARG A 58 -3.61 13.65 -15.03
C ARG A 58 -4.06 12.53 -14.08
N PRO A 59 -3.12 11.95 -13.29
CA PRO A 59 -1.69 12.24 -13.34
C PRO A 59 -1.06 11.75 -14.66
N THR A 60 -0.17 12.54 -15.22
CA THR A 60 0.68 12.13 -16.36
C THR A 60 1.82 11.23 -15.88
N VAL A 61 2.56 10.63 -16.84
CA VAL A 61 3.78 9.87 -16.49
C VAL A 61 4.80 10.77 -15.79
N GLU A 62 4.94 12.03 -16.21
CA GLU A 62 5.88 12.95 -15.59
C GLU A 62 5.44 13.40 -14.20
N ASP A 63 4.15 13.59 -13.96
CA ASP A 63 3.62 13.89 -12.61
C ASP A 63 3.99 12.75 -11.64
N ILE A 64 3.80 11.49 -12.05
CA ILE A 64 4.14 10.31 -11.25
C ILE A 64 5.65 10.19 -11.05
N ALA A 65 6.45 10.44 -12.10
CA ALA A 65 7.91 10.41 -11.99
C ALA A 65 8.43 11.47 -11.01
N ALA A 66 7.83 12.67 -11.02
CA ALA A 66 8.18 13.74 -10.08
C ALA A 66 7.80 13.37 -8.63
N GLU A 67 6.61 12.79 -8.42
CA GLU A 67 6.20 12.27 -7.12
C GLU A 67 7.20 11.24 -6.57
N ILE A 68 7.60 10.26 -7.39
CA ILE A 68 8.58 9.23 -7.00
C ILE A 68 9.93 9.84 -6.63
N ARG A 69 10.41 10.85 -7.35
CA ARG A 69 11.66 11.55 -7.00
C ARG A 69 11.55 12.21 -5.63
N THR A 70 10.44 12.91 -5.37
CA THR A 70 10.20 13.58 -4.08
C THR A 70 10.10 12.58 -2.92
N GLU A 71 9.40 11.46 -3.10
CA GLU A 71 9.31 10.42 -2.07
C GLU A 71 10.68 9.81 -1.73
N ARG A 72 11.56 9.66 -2.70
CA ARG A 72 12.90 9.10 -2.47
C ARG A 72 13.80 9.99 -1.62
N GLU A 73 13.52 11.29 -1.56
CA GLU A 73 14.24 12.25 -0.72
C GLU A 73 13.77 12.20 0.74
N GLN A 74 12.61 11.59 0.99
CA GLN A 74 12.05 11.50 2.33
C GLN A 74 12.53 10.24 3.05
N PRO A 75 13.02 10.37 4.31
CA PRO A 75 13.36 9.20 5.11
C PRO A 75 12.08 8.47 5.57
N GLY A 76 12.17 7.16 5.67
CA GLY A 76 11.10 6.34 6.24
C GLY A 76 10.49 5.33 5.27
N PRO A 77 9.58 4.49 5.78
CA PRO A 77 8.87 3.54 4.96
C PRO A 77 7.88 4.27 4.04
N GLY A 78 7.71 3.76 2.83
CA GLY A 78 6.83 4.33 1.82
C GLY A 78 6.29 3.27 0.86
N ILE A 79 5.86 3.71 -0.29
CA ILE A 79 5.36 2.84 -1.35
C ILE A 79 6.54 2.23 -2.13
N LEU A 80 6.50 0.91 -2.31
CA LEU A 80 7.53 0.12 -2.99
C LEU A 80 7.01 -0.44 -4.31
N ALA A 81 7.89 -0.60 -5.30
CA ALA A 81 7.63 -1.37 -6.50
C ALA A 81 7.54 -2.86 -6.17
N VAL A 82 6.60 -3.56 -6.78
CA VAL A 82 6.53 -5.02 -6.78
C VAL A 82 7.04 -5.53 -8.13
N ALA A 83 8.19 -6.18 -8.14
CA ALA A 83 8.81 -6.72 -9.35
C ALA A 83 8.87 -8.26 -9.27
N ARG A 84 8.61 -8.94 -10.39
CA ARG A 84 8.77 -10.39 -10.49
C ARG A 84 10.26 -10.74 -10.61
N LYS A 85 10.68 -11.82 -9.97
CA LYS A 85 12.08 -12.30 -10.04
C LYS A 85 12.44 -12.97 -11.36
N ASP A 86 11.48 -13.65 -11.97
CA ASP A 86 11.67 -14.42 -13.20
C ASP A 86 11.84 -13.54 -14.44
N THR A 87 11.13 -12.40 -14.51
CA THR A 87 11.12 -11.52 -15.67
C THR A 87 11.69 -10.14 -15.38
N ALA A 88 11.91 -9.79 -14.10
CA ALA A 88 12.26 -8.47 -13.61
C ALA A 88 11.23 -7.37 -13.89
N ASP A 89 10.03 -7.72 -14.40
CA ASP A 89 8.95 -6.77 -14.67
C ASP A 89 8.36 -6.23 -13.38
N VAL A 90 8.15 -4.93 -13.33
CA VAL A 90 7.34 -4.30 -12.27
C VAL A 90 5.87 -4.51 -12.61
N ILE A 91 5.13 -5.09 -11.67
CA ILE A 91 3.72 -5.43 -11.83
C ILE A 91 2.78 -4.58 -10.98
N GLY A 92 3.31 -3.63 -10.22
CA GLY A 92 2.53 -2.73 -9.37
C GLY A 92 3.31 -2.22 -8.18
N TYR A 93 2.59 -1.92 -7.11
CA TYR A 93 3.20 -1.45 -5.86
C TYR A 93 2.59 -2.12 -4.63
N CYS A 94 3.37 -2.15 -3.55
CA CYS A 94 2.93 -2.49 -2.20
C CYS A 94 3.79 -1.72 -1.20
N GLY A 95 3.23 -1.22 -0.12
CA GLY A 95 3.99 -0.49 0.89
C GLY A 95 3.13 0.20 1.93
N LEU A 96 3.67 1.23 2.53
CA LEU A 96 3.08 1.91 3.67
C LEU A 96 2.78 3.38 3.36
N MET A 97 1.64 3.84 3.85
CA MET A 97 1.22 5.24 3.83
C MET A 97 0.86 5.67 5.25
N PHE A 98 0.95 6.97 5.53
CA PHE A 98 0.56 7.55 6.80
C PHE A 98 -0.60 8.51 6.58
N ASN A 99 -1.82 7.95 6.47
CA ASN A 99 -3.05 8.68 6.12
C ASN A 99 -3.85 9.18 7.32
N GLY A 100 -3.37 8.92 8.55
CA GLY A 100 -4.03 9.38 9.77
C GLY A 100 -5.26 8.57 10.18
N ASN A 101 -5.46 7.36 9.67
CA ASN A 101 -6.54 6.47 10.12
C ASN A 101 -6.31 5.90 11.52
N GLY A 102 -5.06 5.89 11.98
CA GLY A 102 -4.63 5.56 13.33
C GLY A 102 -3.91 6.73 14.02
N ALA A 103 -3.06 6.42 14.99
CA ALA A 103 -2.13 7.41 15.54
C ALA A 103 -1.14 7.88 14.46
N PRO A 104 -0.51 9.06 14.60
CA PRO A 104 0.40 9.60 13.59
C PRO A 104 1.56 8.69 13.19
N ASN A 105 1.91 7.73 14.04
CA ASN A 105 2.95 6.72 13.81
C ASN A 105 2.40 5.33 13.42
N GLU A 106 1.10 5.20 13.16
CA GLU A 106 0.48 3.95 12.72
C GLU A 106 0.30 3.97 11.20
N PRO A 107 0.99 3.08 10.47
CA PRO A 107 0.92 3.06 9.02
C PRO A 107 -0.35 2.41 8.48
N GLU A 108 -0.65 2.70 7.24
CA GLU A 108 -1.67 2.04 6.43
C GLU A 108 -1.01 1.24 5.30
N LEU A 109 -1.41 -0.02 5.13
CA LEU A 109 -1.01 -0.86 4.01
C LEU A 109 -1.72 -0.41 2.74
N ALA A 110 -0.94 -0.18 1.69
CA ALA A 110 -1.45 0.13 0.36
C ALA A 110 -0.81 -0.78 -0.68
N TYR A 111 -1.62 -1.31 -1.59
CA TYR A 111 -1.14 -2.11 -2.73
C TYR A 111 -2.09 -1.98 -3.92
N GLU A 112 -1.52 -2.07 -5.10
CA GLU A 112 -2.23 -2.12 -6.37
C GLU A 112 -1.36 -2.81 -7.41
N LEU A 113 -1.90 -3.79 -8.12
CA LEU A 113 -1.21 -4.54 -9.15
C LEU A 113 -1.93 -4.40 -10.49
N LEU A 114 -1.18 -4.46 -11.59
CA LEU A 114 -1.72 -4.55 -12.94
C LEU A 114 -2.68 -5.73 -13.07
N ARG A 115 -3.75 -5.57 -13.82
CA ARG A 115 -4.77 -6.63 -14.01
C ARG A 115 -4.18 -7.95 -14.50
N ALA A 116 -3.16 -7.89 -15.35
CA ALA A 116 -2.44 -9.08 -15.84
C ALA A 116 -1.75 -9.89 -14.72
N ALA A 117 -1.51 -9.28 -13.55
CA ALA A 117 -0.91 -9.92 -12.40
C ALA A 117 -1.93 -10.38 -11.33
N HIS A 118 -3.23 -10.15 -11.58
CA HIS A 118 -4.27 -10.58 -10.64
C HIS A 118 -4.45 -12.10 -10.65
N GLY A 119 -4.99 -12.65 -9.54
CA GLY A 119 -5.29 -14.07 -9.40
C GLY A 119 -4.07 -14.98 -9.20
N CYS A 120 -2.84 -14.42 -9.21
CA CYS A 120 -1.59 -15.18 -9.06
C CYS A 120 -1.07 -15.24 -7.62
N GLY A 121 -1.76 -14.61 -6.65
CA GLY A 121 -1.33 -14.54 -5.25
C GLY A 121 -0.25 -13.49 -4.97
N TYR A 122 0.18 -12.71 -5.95
CA TYR A 122 1.25 -11.73 -5.80
C TYR A 122 0.91 -10.60 -4.80
N ALA A 123 -0.36 -10.16 -4.76
CA ALA A 123 -0.78 -9.15 -3.79
C ALA A 123 -0.63 -9.64 -2.35
N THR A 124 -1.08 -10.86 -2.05
CA THR A 124 -0.93 -11.49 -0.72
C THR A 124 0.55 -11.68 -0.38
N GLU A 125 1.36 -12.18 -1.32
CA GLU A 125 2.79 -12.42 -1.12
C GLU A 125 3.57 -11.13 -0.82
N ALA A 126 3.40 -10.09 -1.63
CA ALA A 126 4.04 -8.79 -1.43
C ALA A 126 3.59 -8.14 -0.11
N SER A 127 2.28 -8.16 0.17
CA SER A 127 1.73 -7.57 1.38
C SER A 127 2.16 -8.33 2.64
N LEU A 128 2.29 -9.66 2.58
CA LEU A 128 2.79 -10.45 3.71
C LEU A 128 4.22 -10.05 4.08
N ALA A 129 5.09 -9.81 3.09
CA ALA A 129 6.45 -9.34 3.34
C ALA A 129 6.46 -7.96 4.02
N VAL A 130 5.60 -7.03 3.59
CA VAL A 130 5.45 -5.71 4.24
C VAL A 130 4.90 -5.85 5.66
N VAL A 131 3.88 -6.69 5.87
CA VAL A 131 3.29 -6.97 7.19
C VAL A 131 4.33 -7.56 8.15
N THR A 132 5.16 -8.48 7.68
CA THR A 132 6.25 -9.05 8.47
C THR A 132 7.24 -7.98 8.89
N TRP A 133 7.68 -7.15 7.95
CA TRP A 133 8.56 -6.02 8.25
C TRP A 133 7.94 -5.06 9.29
N VAL A 134 6.65 -4.73 9.17
CA VAL A 134 5.93 -3.85 10.12
C VAL A 134 5.98 -4.43 11.54
N SER A 135 5.74 -5.74 11.68
CA SER A 135 5.80 -6.43 12.96
C SER A 135 7.21 -6.40 13.55
N GLU A 136 8.24 -6.69 12.74
CA GLU A 136 9.64 -6.69 13.15
C GLU A 136 10.15 -5.28 13.49
N ALA A 137 9.63 -4.26 12.80
CA ALA A 137 9.92 -2.84 13.09
C ALA A 137 9.24 -2.34 14.39
N GLY A 138 8.40 -3.15 15.03
CA GLY A 138 7.78 -2.86 16.32
C GLY A 138 6.55 -1.97 16.27
N TYR A 139 5.88 -1.87 15.12
CA TYR A 139 4.57 -1.22 15.05
C TYR A 139 3.53 -2.08 15.78
N ALA A 140 2.66 -1.43 16.56
CA ALA A 140 1.60 -2.13 17.28
C ALA A 140 0.40 -2.46 16.37
N ARG A 141 0.18 -1.66 15.33
CA ARG A 141 -0.95 -1.78 14.40
C ARG A 141 -0.57 -1.43 12.98
N LEU A 142 -1.27 -2.07 12.07
CA LEU A 142 -1.26 -1.75 10.65
C LEU A 142 -2.71 -1.61 10.19
N TRP A 143 -3.01 -0.47 9.58
CA TRP A 143 -4.33 -0.16 9.06
C TRP A 143 -4.43 -0.51 7.58
N ALA A 144 -5.64 -0.68 7.08
CA ALA A 144 -5.92 -0.68 5.66
C ALA A 144 -7.36 -0.22 5.43
N THR A 145 -7.58 0.52 4.34
CA THR A 145 -8.90 0.89 3.88
C THR A 145 -9.24 0.16 2.58
N VAL A 146 -10.48 -0.29 2.46
CA VAL A 146 -10.93 -1.03 1.28
C VAL A 146 -12.39 -0.69 0.95
N ARG A 147 -12.70 -0.57 -0.34
CA ARG A 147 -14.08 -0.42 -0.78
C ARG A 147 -14.86 -1.72 -0.56
N ASP A 148 -16.10 -1.62 -0.08
CA ASP A 148 -16.96 -2.78 0.22
C ASP A 148 -17.19 -3.69 -0.98
N TRP A 149 -17.22 -3.13 -2.18
CA TRP A 149 -17.35 -3.87 -3.44
C TRP A 149 -16.04 -4.53 -3.93
N ASN A 150 -14.87 -4.17 -3.36
CA ASN A 150 -13.59 -4.74 -3.78
C ASN A 150 -13.31 -6.08 -3.08
N VAL A 151 -14.05 -7.10 -3.48
CA VAL A 151 -13.99 -8.45 -2.88
C VAL A 151 -12.59 -9.04 -2.94
N ALA A 152 -11.84 -8.79 -4.02
CA ALA A 152 -10.48 -9.31 -4.18
C ALA A 152 -9.54 -8.75 -3.11
N SER A 153 -9.55 -7.42 -2.90
CA SER A 153 -8.72 -6.78 -1.88
C SER A 153 -9.16 -7.18 -0.45
N ARG A 154 -10.48 -7.32 -0.21
CA ARG A 154 -10.99 -7.79 1.09
C ARG A 154 -10.48 -9.19 1.44
N ARG A 155 -10.41 -10.11 0.45
CA ARG A 155 -9.83 -11.45 0.65
C ARG A 155 -8.35 -11.39 1.01
N VAL A 156 -7.57 -10.57 0.29
CA VAL A 156 -6.15 -10.38 0.61
C VAL A 156 -5.97 -9.89 2.05
N LEU A 157 -6.75 -8.89 2.48
CA LEU A 157 -6.67 -8.37 3.84
C LEU A 157 -7.07 -9.43 4.88
N GLU A 158 -8.10 -10.23 4.63
CA GLU A 158 -8.51 -11.34 5.50
C GLU A 158 -7.41 -12.40 5.62
N GLU A 159 -6.80 -12.83 4.51
CA GLU A 159 -5.67 -13.76 4.48
C GLU A 159 -4.47 -13.24 5.27
N LEU A 160 -4.26 -11.92 5.28
CA LEU A 160 -3.21 -11.24 6.06
C LEU A 160 -3.58 -11.02 7.53
N GLY A 161 -4.77 -11.44 7.96
CA GLY A 161 -5.23 -11.32 9.35
C GLY A 161 -5.74 -9.94 9.75
N PHE A 162 -6.13 -9.11 8.78
CA PHE A 162 -6.86 -7.87 9.09
C PHE A 162 -8.30 -8.15 9.48
N ARG A 163 -8.83 -7.34 10.40
CA ARG A 163 -10.22 -7.39 10.85
C ARG A 163 -10.93 -6.07 10.53
N GLU A 164 -12.15 -6.12 10.06
CA GLU A 164 -13.00 -4.93 9.92
C GLU A 164 -13.29 -4.35 11.32
N THR A 165 -13.07 -3.05 11.49
CA THR A 165 -13.28 -2.37 12.79
C THR A 165 -14.74 -2.04 13.04
N GLY A 166 -15.61 -2.17 12.04
CA GLY A 166 -16.97 -1.66 12.05
C GLY A 166 -17.08 -0.17 11.69
N ALA A 167 -15.96 0.55 11.61
CA ALA A 167 -15.96 1.92 11.12
C ALA A 167 -16.10 1.94 9.59
N VAL A 168 -17.10 2.66 9.11
CA VAL A 168 -17.46 2.72 7.70
C VAL A 168 -17.62 4.18 7.29
N ALA A 169 -16.79 4.65 6.38
CA ALA A 169 -17.04 5.92 5.69
C ALA A 169 -18.03 5.66 4.55
N ARG A 170 -19.27 6.11 4.74
CA ARG A 170 -20.36 5.90 3.79
C ARG A 170 -20.20 6.80 2.58
N ASP A 171 -20.30 6.21 1.40
CA ASP A 171 -20.25 6.91 0.13
C ASP A 171 -21.30 6.29 -0.82
N PRO A 172 -22.43 6.97 -1.00
CA PRO A 172 -23.55 6.40 -1.78
C PRO A 172 -23.25 6.32 -3.28
N ILE A 173 -22.22 7.00 -3.75
CA ILE A 173 -21.86 7.06 -5.18
C ILE A 173 -20.77 6.02 -5.50
N TYR A 174 -19.72 5.96 -4.66
CA TYR A 174 -18.51 5.17 -4.95
C TYR A 174 -18.39 3.91 -4.08
N GLY A 175 -19.42 3.57 -3.29
CA GLY A 175 -19.42 2.47 -2.32
C GLY A 175 -18.75 2.86 -0.99
N ASN A 176 -19.02 2.09 0.04
CA ASN A 176 -18.53 2.39 1.37
C ASN A 176 -17.02 2.08 1.48
N ASN A 177 -16.32 2.88 2.25
CA ASN A 177 -14.92 2.63 2.59
C ASN A 177 -14.85 1.97 3.97
N LEU A 178 -14.42 0.72 4.01
CA LEU A 178 -14.29 -0.07 5.23
C LEU A 178 -12.90 0.14 5.83
N LEU A 179 -12.84 0.44 7.12
CA LEU A 179 -11.58 0.52 7.85
C LEU A 179 -11.27 -0.84 8.48
N THR A 180 -10.09 -1.35 8.19
CA THR A 180 -9.59 -2.62 8.72
C THR A 180 -8.29 -2.41 9.50
N VAL A 181 -8.00 -3.30 10.43
CA VAL A 181 -6.81 -3.23 11.28
C VAL A 181 -6.22 -4.63 11.51
N ARG A 182 -4.91 -4.71 11.52
CA ARG A 182 -4.15 -5.82 12.07
C ARG A 182 -3.35 -5.35 13.28
N GLU A 183 -3.47 -6.03 14.39
CA GLU A 183 -2.69 -5.84 15.61
C GLU A 183 -1.56 -6.89 15.69
N PHE A 184 -0.41 -6.51 16.29
CA PHE A 184 0.78 -7.34 16.44
C PHE A 184 1.12 -7.62 17.90
#